data_1fd3f13a3b9dd9dc3de3a13eae5d3fb4
#
_entry.id   1fd3f13a3b9dd9dc3de3a13eae5d3fb4
#
_cell.length_a   1.000
_cell.length_b   1.000
_cell.length_c   1.000
_cell.angle_alpha   90.00
_cell.angle_beta   90.00
_cell.angle_gamma   90.00
#
_symmetry.space_group_name_H-M   'P 1'
#
loop_
_entity.id
_entity.type
_entity.pdbx_description
1 polymer ?
#
loop_
_entity_poly.entity_id
_entity_poly.type
_entity_poly.pdbx_seq_one_letter_code
_entity_poly.pdbx_strand_id
1 'polypeptide(L)' 'MSKTSFKGYIARNSDGALRLFLNRPVRDHGGWSAPRFRGSMEIPVETYDDLQWEDEPLEVTVSIETK' A
#
# COMPACT_ATOMS: atom_id res chain seq x y z
N MET A 1 23.77 -6.18 -11.42
CA MET A 1 22.31 -6.04 -11.47
C MET A 1 21.65 -6.98 -10.50
N SER A 2 20.75 -6.53 -9.73
CA SER A 2 19.96 -7.41 -8.89
C SER A 2 18.52 -6.96 -8.90
N LYS A 3 17.63 -7.92 -8.66
CA LYS A 3 16.20 -7.68 -8.68
C LYS A 3 15.57 -8.38 -7.49
N THR A 4 14.75 -7.67 -6.77
CA THR A 4 14.03 -8.20 -5.63
C THR A 4 12.54 -7.97 -5.84
N SER A 5 11.74 -8.97 -5.54
CA SER A 5 10.29 -8.86 -5.61
C SER A 5 9.67 -9.29 -4.30
N PHE A 6 8.61 -8.63 -3.91
CA PHE A 6 7.88 -9.01 -2.71
C PHE A 6 6.44 -8.57 -2.83
N LYS A 7 5.59 -9.15 -2.00
CA LYS A 7 4.18 -8.77 -1.98
C LYS A 7 3.99 -7.50 -1.18
N GLY A 8 3.12 -6.66 -1.67
CA GLY A 8 2.71 -5.47 -0.97
C GLY A 8 1.21 -5.32 -1.04
N TYR A 9 0.70 -4.37 -0.29
CA TYR A 9 -0.73 -4.07 -0.24
C TYR A 9 -0.91 -2.57 -0.36
N ILE A 10 -1.84 -2.17 -1.21
CA ILE A 10 -2.14 -0.76 -1.41
C ILE A 10 -3.54 -0.48 -0.90
N ALA A 11 -3.67 0.54 -0.09
CA ALA A 11 -4.96 0.91 0.46
C ALA A 11 -5.10 2.43 0.46
N ARG A 12 -6.33 2.90 0.33
CA ARG A 12 -6.62 4.32 0.31
C ARG A 12 -7.22 4.72 1.65
N ASN A 13 -6.68 5.78 2.22
CA ASN A 13 -7.23 6.35 3.45
C ASN A 13 -8.50 7.14 3.16
N SER A 14 -9.25 7.42 4.21
CA SER A 14 -10.50 8.15 4.07
C SER A 14 -10.30 9.58 3.54
N ASP A 15 -9.11 10.13 3.71
CA ASP A 15 -8.79 11.47 3.21
C ASP A 15 -8.28 11.46 1.76
N GLY A 16 -8.24 10.29 1.14
CA GLY A 16 -7.81 10.15 -0.24
C GLY A 16 -6.36 9.76 -0.42
N ALA A 17 -5.56 9.74 0.62
CA ALA A 17 -4.16 9.38 0.52
C ALA A 17 -4.01 7.89 0.21
N LEU A 18 -3.05 7.57 -0.64
CA LEU A 18 -2.81 6.19 -1.07
C LEU A 18 -1.47 5.75 -0.49
N ARG A 19 -1.45 4.56 0.12
CA ARG A 19 -0.24 4.08 0.77
C ARG A 19 0.02 2.62 0.46
N LEU A 20 1.31 2.29 0.41
CA LEU A 20 1.79 0.92 0.19
C LEU A 20 2.27 0.34 1.52
N PHE A 21 1.80 -0.85 1.83
CA PHE A 21 2.17 -1.57 3.06
C PHE A 21 2.84 -2.88 2.69
N LEU A 22 3.79 -3.32 3.48
CA LEU A 22 4.45 -4.61 3.26
C LEU A 22 3.67 -5.77 3.86
N ASN A 23 2.82 -5.48 4.86
CA ASN A 23 1.92 -6.48 5.43
C ASN A 23 0.48 -6.03 5.19
N ARG A 24 -0.43 -7.01 5.20
CA ARG A 24 -1.83 -6.66 4.99
C ARG A 24 -2.29 -5.70 6.07
N PRO A 25 -2.73 -4.50 5.70
CA PRO A 25 -3.18 -3.54 6.71
C PRO A 25 -4.59 -3.86 7.20
N VAL A 26 -4.93 -3.30 8.34
CA VAL A 26 -6.29 -3.37 8.88
C VAL A 26 -6.86 -1.97 8.95
N ARG A 27 -8.16 -1.88 8.79
CA ARG A 27 -8.86 -0.60 8.82
C ARG A 27 -8.93 -0.08 10.25
N ASP A 28 -8.67 1.21 10.42
CA ASP A 28 -8.63 1.84 11.72
C ASP A 28 -8.99 3.30 11.57
N HIS A 29 -9.93 3.80 12.34
CA HIS A 29 -10.31 5.21 12.50
C HIS A 29 -10.02 6.13 11.31
N GLY A 30 -10.49 5.77 10.14
CA GLY A 30 -10.31 6.61 8.96
C GLY A 30 -9.01 6.38 8.22
N GLY A 31 -8.29 5.33 8.55
CA GLY A 31 -7.05 5.00 7.88
C GLY A 31 -6.76 3.52 7.90
N TRP A 32 -5.57 3.15 7.47
CA TRP A 32 -5.11 1.78 7.47
C TRP A 32 -3.84 1.69 8.30
N SER A 33 -3.66 0.60 9.01
CA SER A 33 -2.44 0.37 9.77
C SER A 33 -2.00 -1.08 9.62
N ALA A 34 -0.70 -1.29 9.73
CA ALA A 34 -0.12 -2.62 9.68
C ALA A 34 0.57 -2.87 11.02
N PRO A 35 -0.07 -3.59 11.94
CA PRO A 35 0.41 -3.65 13.33
C PRO A 35 1.82 -4.15 13.53
N ARG A 36 2.29 -5.01 12.63
CA ARG A 36 3.62 -5.62 12.78
C ARG A 36 4.70 -4.90 12.00
N PHE A 37 4.31 -3.91 11.24
CA PHE A 37 5.25 -3.23 10.36
C PHE A 37 4.92 -1.76 10.37
N ARG A 38 5.89 -0.96 10.77
CA ARG A 38 5.69 0.47 10.91
C ARG A 38 5.82 1.23 9.60
N GLY A 39 6.44 0.60 8.63
CA GLY A 39 6.72 1.29 7.38
C GLY A 39 5.53 1.27 6.45
N SER A 40 5.22 2.40 5.92
CA SER A 40 4.33 2.50 4.78
C SER A 40 4.87 3.60 3.90
N MET A 41 4.61 3.50 2.61
CA MET A 41 5.09 4.46 1.65
C MET A 41 3.92 5.15 1.00
N GLU A 42 3.98 6.47 0.94
CA GLU A 42 2.97 7.22 0.24
C GLU A 42 3.21 7.13 -1.25
N ILE A 43 2.15 6.89 -2.03
CA ILE A 43 2.27 6.82 -3.48
C ILE A 43 1.30 7.83 -4.09
N PRO A 44 1.55 8.23 -5.35
CA PRO A 44 0.69 9.23 -5.98
C PRO A 44 -0.77 8.80 -5.97
N VAL A 45 -1.66 9.71 -5.60
CA VAL A 45 -3.06 9.38 -5.38
C VAL A 45 -3.77 8.94 -6.64
N GLU A 46 -3.25 9.32 -7.80
CA GLU A 46 -3.84 8.96 -9.09
C GLU A 46 -3.38 7.60 -9.60
N THR A 47 -2.48 6.91 -8.89
CA THR A 47 -1.93 5.64 -9.37
C THR A 47 -3.00 4.57 -9.50
N TYR A 48 -3.95 4.54 -8.57
CA TYR A 48 -5.04 3.58 -8.57
C TYR A 48 -6.34 4.34 -8.35
N ASP A 49 -6.79 5.05 -9.36
CA ASP A 49 -7.97 5.91 -9.25
C ASP A 49 -9.22 5.16 -8.81
N ASP A 50 -9.31 3.89 -9.17
CA ASP A 50 -10.50 3.09 -8.87
C ASP A 50 -10.54 2.58 -7.44
N LEU A 51 -9.41 2.64 -6.73
CA LEU A 51 -9.36 2.13 -5.37
C LEU A 51 -9.90 3.17 -4.40
N GLN A 52 -10.91 2.81 -3.66
CA GLN A 52 -11.59 3.71 -2.73
C GLN A 52 -11.28 3.33 -1.29
N TRP A 53 -11.58 4.22 -0.38
CA TRP A 53 -11.42 3.98 1.05
C TRP A 53 -12.20 2.76 1.52
N GLU A 54 -13.37 2.53 0.95
CA GLU A 54 -14.25 1.44 1.32
C GLU A 54 -13.78 0.08 0.79
N ASP A 55 -12.84 0.09 -0.14
CA ASP A 55 -12.37 -1.15 -0.75
C ASP A 55 -11.36 -1.86 0.14
N GLU A 56 -11.25 -3.18 -0.05
CA GLU A 56 -10.22 -3.96 0.60
C GLU A 56 -8.85 -3.59 0.04
N PRO A 57 -7.78 -3.81 0.82
CA PRO A 57 -6.44 -3.55 0.30
C PRO A 57 -6.16 -4.36 -0.96
N LEU A 58 -5.52 -3.73 -1.92
CA LEU A 58 -5.18 -4.35 -3.18
C LEU A 58 -3.81 -5.03 -3.07
N GLU A 59 -3.77 -6.34 -3.28
CA GLU A 59 -2.51 -7.07 -3.25
C GLU A 59 -1.75 -6.83 -4.53
N VAL A 60 -0.48 -6.46 -4.41
CA VAL A 60 0.36 -6.17 -5.56
C VAL A 60 1.72 -6.83 -5.37
N THR A 61 2.45 -6.97 -6.47
CA THR A 61 3.84 -7.40 -6.42
C THR A 61 4.72 -6.17 -6.66
N VAL A 62 5.62 -5.93 -5.73
CA VAL A 62 6.55 -4.81 -5.82
C VAL A 62 7.88 -5.34 -6.28
N SER A 63 8.46 -4.72 -7.30
CA SER A 63 9.76 -5.12 -7.83
C SER A 63 10.74 -3.98 -7.67
N ILE A 64 11.93 -4.30 -7.17
CA ILE A 64 13.01 -3.34 -7.03
C ILE A 64 14.18 -3.87 -7.83
N GLU A 65 14.70 -3.04 -8.70
CA GLU A 65 15.81 -3.42 -9.56
C GLU A 65 16.96 -2.46 -9.36
N THR A 66 18.14 -3.00 -9.15
CA THR A 66 19.35 -2.20 -8.98
C THR A 66 20.36 -2.56 -10.06
N LYS A 67 21.14 -1.58 -10.47
CA LYS A 67 22.17 -1.79 -11.48
C LYS A 67 23.51 -2.07 -10.84
#